data_0b408c54217602aa8c6ba36538493d7f
#
_entry.id   0b408c54217602aa8c6ba36538493d7f
#
_cell.length_a   1.000
_cell.length_b   1.000
_cell.length_c   1.000
_cell.angle_alpha   90.00
_cell.angle_beta   90.00
_cell.angle_gamma   90.00
#
_symmetry.space_group_name_H-M   'P 1'
#
loop_
_entity.id
_entity.type
_entity.pdbx_description
1 polymer ?
#
loop_
_entity_poly.entity_id
_entity_poly.type
_entity_poly.pdbx_seq_one_letter_code
_entity_poly.pdbx_strand_id
1 'polypeptide(L)'
;NQLRKLNKFKKNRSFNRDVIIKKLLRSKTWSDQFQFIDPVKYLKPSWFGLPILLKGRYIKTKKNFLNFLNKNKIETRPIISGNFLNQPSIKLYKLNKKNEKFKSAQEIEDRGFFIGLPTEKISLDKLNYLTDKLLKIDKFL
;
A
#
# COMPACT_ATOMS: atom_id res chain seq x y z
N ASN A 1 17.41 8.62 20.68
CA ASN A 1 16.61 9.84 20.74
C ASN A 1 15.41 9.91 19.79
N GLN A 2 15.01 8.78 19.17
CA GLN A 2 13.87 8.73 18.24
C GLN A 2 12.52 8.88 18.97
N LEU A 3 12.41 8.41 20.21
CA LEU A 3 11.17 8.50 21.01
C LEU A 3 10.67 9.94 21.18
N ARG A 4 11.56 10.93 21.34
CA ARG A 4 11.17 12.34 21.43
C ARG A 4 10.48 12.86 20.16
N LYS A 5 10.74 12.24 19.00
CA LYS A 5 10.18 12.61 17.69
C LYS A 5 8.91 11.81 17.33
N LEU A 6 8.54 10.80 18.13
CA LEU A 6 7.47 9.86 17.82
C LEU A 6 6.14 10.55 17.48
N ASN A 7 5.71 11.49 18.32
CA ASN A 7 4.45 12.22 18.13
C ASN A 7 4.45 13.04 16.82
N LYS A 8 5.57 13.71 16.52
CA LYS A 8 5.74 14.45 15.27
C LYS A 8 5.66 13.50 14.07
N PHE A 9 6.37 12.38 14.11
CA PHE A 9 6.38 11.39 13.02
C PHE A 9 5.01 10.78 12.79
N LYS A 10 4.32 10.39 13.87
CA LYS A 10 2.95 9.87 13.79
C LYS A 10 2.01 10.89 13.14
N LYS A 11 2.03 12.14 13.58
CA LYS A 11 1.19 13.21 13.03
C LYS A 11 1.49 13.47 11.56
N ASN A 12 2.76 13.56 11.18
CA ASN A 12 3.14 13.80 9.80
C ASN A 12 2.76 12.64 8.86
N ARG A 13 2.97 11.39 9.28
CA ARG A 13 2.58 10.21 8.47
C ARG A 13 1.07 10.12 8.28
N SER A 14 0.28 10.38 9.32
CA SER A 14 -1.19 10.45 9.18
C SER A 14 -1.60 11.56 8.23
N PHE A 15 -1.02 12.75 8.36
CA PHE A 15 -1.26 13.86 7.44
C PHE A 15 -0.90 13.47 5.98
N ASN A 16 0.29 12.88 5.76
CA ASN A 16 0.73 12.47 4.43
C ASN A 16 -0.22 11.45 3.80
N ARG A 17 -0.65 10.45 4.58
CA ARG A 17 -1.67 9.48 4.14
C ARG A 17 -2.93 10.19 3.67
N ASP A 18 -3.47 11.06 4.50
CA ASP A 18 -4.77 11.69 4.24
C ASP A 18 -4.73 12.63 3.02
N VAL A 19 -3.65 13.40 2.85
CA VAL A 19 -3.52 14.28 1.68
C VAL A 19 -3.32 13.51 0.38
N ILE A 20 -2.59 12.38 0.41
CA ILE A 20 -2.42 11.51 -0.75
C ILE A 20 -3.77 10.92 -1.17
N ILE A 21 -4.50 10.30 -0.25
CA ILE A 21 -5.81 9.70 -0.51
C ILE A 21 -6.78 10.76 -1.02
N LYS A 22 -6.89 11.88 -0.31
CA LYS A 22 -7.79 12.99 -0.69
C LYS A 22 -7.51 13.50 -2.11
N LYS A 23 -6.23 13.61 -2.48
CA LYS A 23 -5.84 14.07 -3.81
C LYS A 23 -6.18 13.04 -4.88
N LEU A 24 -5.96 11.76 -4.63
CA LEU A 24 -6.35 10.68 -5.55
C LEU A 24 -7.86 10.67 -5.79
N LEU A 25 -8.66 10.67 -4.72
CA LEU A 25 -10.13 10.64 -4.80
C LEU A 25 -10.74 11.85 -5.51
N ARG A 26 -10.05 12.99 -5.50
CA ARG A 26 -10.51 14.22 -6.19
C ARG A 26 -10.05 14.32 -7.65
N SER A 27 -9.24 13.40 -8.11
CA SER A 27 -8.77 13.42 -9.50
C SER A 27 -9.89 13.09 -10.47
N LYS A 28 -9.91 13.81 -11.61
CA LYS A 28 -10.82 13.51 -12.74
C LYS A 28 -10.57 12.12 -13.35
N THR A 29 -9.38 11.57 -13.17
CA THR A 29 -8.98 10.23 -13.65
C THR A 29 -9.15 9.14 -12.59
N TRP A 30 -9.80 9.46 -11.46
CA TRP A 30 -10.14 8.48 -10.47
C TRP A 30 -11.27 7.57 -11.01
N SER A 31 -10.99 6.28 -11.07
CA SER A 31 -11.91 5.24 -11.57
C SER A 31 -12.11 4.11 -10.56
N ASP A 32 -11.98 4.42 -9.28
CA ASP A 32 -12.12 3.46 -8.18
C ASP A 32 -11.11 2.28 -8.24
N GLN A 33 -9.94 2.55 -8.83
CA GLN A 33 -8.89 1.54 -9.05
C GLN A 33 -8.22 1.02 -7.78
N PHE A 34 -8.31 1.76 -6.68
CA PHE A 34 -7.67 1.43 -5.40
C PHE A 34 -8.68 1.37 -4.26
N GLN A 35 -8.43 0.47 -3.34
CA GLN A 35 -9.05 0.44 -2.03
C GLN A 35 -8.00 0.82 -0.98
N PHE A 36 -8.34 1.77 -0.12
CA PHE A 36 -7.52 2.17 1.02
C PHE A 36 -8.07 1.53 2.29
N ILE A 37 -7.18 1.29 3.25
CA ILE A 37 -7.57 0.75 4.56
C ILE A 37 -7.83 1.93 5.48
N ASP A 38 -9.05 2.02 5.98
CA ASP A 38 -9.41 3.00 7.00
C ASP A 38 -9.17 2.45 8.40
N PRO A 39 -8.71 3.31 9.33
CA PRO A 39 -8.51 2.89 10.70
C PRO A 39 -9.86 2.56 11.35
N VAL A 40 -9.90 1.53 12.18
CA VAL A 40 -11.05 1.25 13.03
C VAL A 40 -11.30 2.46 13.95
N LYS A 41 -12.57 2.81 14.18
CA LYS A 41 -13.04 4.05 14.84
C LYS A 41 -12.26 4.46 16.10
N TYR A 42 -11.78 3.49 16.87
CA TYR A 42 -11.06 3.74 18.13
C TYR A 42 -9.54 3.66 18.01
N LEU A 43 -9.00 3.34 16.83
CA LEU A 43 -7.57 3.19 16.63
C LEU A 43 -6.97 4.46 16.02
N LYS A 44 -5.85 4.89 16.59
CA LYS A 44 -5.02 5.97 16.04
C LYS A 44 -3.69 5.35 15.58
N PRO A 45 -3.64 4.71 14.40
CA PRO A 45 -2.45 4.01 13.96
C PRO A 45 -1.30 4.97 13.69
N SER A 46 -0.09 4.49 13.90
CA SER A 46 1.12 5.14 13.43
C SER A 46 1.47 4.56 12.06
N TRP A 47 0.96 5.19 11.01
CA TRP A 47 1.14 4.71 9.65
C TRP A 47 2.63 4.62 9.27
N PHE A 48 3.13 3.43 9.07
CA PHE A 48 4.47 3.19 8.53
C PHE A 48 4.50 3.40 7.01
N GLY A 49 3.45 3.01 6.34
CA GLY A 49 3.23 3.17 4.91
C GLY A 49 1.76 3.31 4.59
N LEU A 50 1.46 3.62 3.34
CA LEU A 50 0.12 3.65 2.77
C LEU A 50 -0.16 2.30 2.13
N PRO A 51 -0.95 1.41 2.77
CA PRO A 51 -1.38 0.17 2.14
C PRO A 51 -2.45 0.47 1.08
N ILE A 52 -2.30 -0.17 -0.07
CA ILE A 52 -3.16 -0.01 -1.23
C ILE A 52 -3.54 -1.40 -1.74
N LEU A 53 -4.82 -1.64 -1.95
CA LEU A 53 -5.32 -2.84 -2.60
C LEU A 53 -5.88 -2.47 -3.98
N LEU A 54 -5.45 -3.17 -5.02
CA LEU A 54 -6.00 -3.02 -6.36
C LEU A 54 -7.41 -3.59 -6.42
N LYS A 55 -8.31 -2.96 -7.19
CA LYS A 55 -9.71 -3.37 -7.35
C LYS A 55 -10.00 -3.91 -8.75
N GLY A 56 -10.91 -4.88 -8.81
CA GLY A 56 -11.49 -5.36 -10.07
C GLY A 56 -10.43 -5.71 -11.12
N ARG A 57 -10.58 -5.14 -12.32
CA ARG A 57 -9.70 -5.40 -13.48
C ARG A 57 -8.24 -5.01 -13.27
N TYR A 58 -7.95 -4.13 -12.30
CA TYR A 58 -6.58 -3.68 -12.02
C TYR A 58 -5.72 -4.73 -11.31
N ILE A 59 -6.30 -5.75 -10.71
CA ILE A 59 -5.56 -6.80 -9.99
C ILE A 59 -4.51 -7.47 -10.89
N LYS A 60 -4.89 -7.81 -12.11
CA LYS A 60 -3.98 -8.45 -13.08
C LYS A 60 -2.84 -7.56 -13.58
N THR A 61 -2.97 -6.25 -13.42
CA THR A 61 -1.91 -5.30 -13.81
C THR A 61 -0.82 -5.13 -12.77
N LYS A 62 -0.98 -5.69 -11.56
CA LYS A 62 -0.13 -5.44 -10.38
C LYS A 62 1.36 -5.49 -10.71
N LYS A 63 1.84 -6.58 -11.30
CA LYS A 63 3.26 -6.77 -11.60
C LYS A 63 3.84 -5.64 -12.46
N ASN A 64 3.16 -5.34 -13.57
CA ASN A 64 3.61 -4.30 -14.51
C ASN A 64 3.52 -2.91 -13.89
N PHE A 65 2.45 -2.65 -13.15
CA PHE A 65 2.25 -1.38 -12.46
C PHE A 65 3.29 -1.14 -11.37
N LEU A 66 3.59 -2.13 -10.53
CA LEU A 66 4.64 -1.98 -9.50
C LEU A 66 6.02 -1.78 -10.13
N ASN A 67 6.34 -2.47 -11.22
CA ASN A 67 7.57 -2.24 -11.97
C ASN A 67 7.64 -0.80 -12.52
N PHE A 68 6.54 -0.28 -13.03
CA PHE A 68 6.45 1.12 -13.47
C PHE A 68 6.69 2.09 -12.31
N LEU A 69 6.07 1.90 -11.16
CA LEU A 69 6.28 2.75 -9.97
C LEU A 69 7.75 2.74 -9.54
N ASN A 70 8.36 1.55 -9.43
CA ASN A 70 9.76 1.41 -9.03
C ASN A 70 10.72 2.05 -10.04
N LYS A 71 10.49 1.91 -11.36
CA LYS A 71 11.26 2.62 -12.40
C LYS A 71 11.13 4.15 -12.28
N ASN A 72 10.00 4.64 -11.78
CA ASN A 72 9.77 6.06 -11.49
C ASN A 72 10.19 6.46 -10.07
N LYS A 73 11.09 5.69 -9.42
CA LYS A 73 11.64 6.00 -8.08
C LYS A 73 10.58 6.06 -6.97
N ILE A 74 9.45 5.39 -7.15
CA ILE A 74 8.44 5.19 -6.13
C ILE A 74 8.58 3.76 -5.65
N GLU A 75 9.28 3.59 -4.52
CA GLU A 75 9.50 2.27 -3.92
C GLU A 75 8.19 1.67 -3.45
N THR A 76 7.94 0.44 -3.88
CA THR A 76 6.77 -0.33 -3.46
C THR A 76 7.21 -1.61 -2.77
N ARG A 77 6.45 -2.05 -1.78
CA ARG A 77 6.71 -3.28 -1.03
C ARG A 77 5.43 -4.11 -0.90
N PRO A 78 5.53 -5.45 -0.79
CA PRO A 78 4.39 -6.28 -0.43
C PRO A 78 3.89 -5.92 0.97
N ILE A 79 2.60 -6.15 1.22
CA ILE A 79 2.04 -5.97 2.57
C ILE A 79 2.56 -7.11 3.44
N ILE A 80 3.56 -6.80 4.26
CA ILE A 80 4.30 -7.74 5.12
C ILE A 80 4.83 -8.91 4.27
N SER A 81 4.45 -10.14 4.57
CA SER A 81 4.85 -11.36 3.85
C SER A 81 3.77 -11.87 2.87
N GLY A 82 2.68 -11.11 2.68
CA GLY A 82 1.52 -11.60 1.94
C GLY A 82 0.83 -12.75 2.67
N ASN A 83 0.44 -13.80 1.94
CA ASN A 83 -0.07 -15.02 2.54
C ASN A 83 1.10 -15.89 3.04
N PHE A 84 1.24 -16.00 4.34
CA PHE A 84 2.33 -16.74 4.96
C PHE A 84 2.39 -18.21 4.52
N LEU A 85 1.24 -18.82 4.17
CA LEU A 85 1.20 -20.18 3.63
C LEU A 85 1.98 -20.38 2.33
N ASN A 86 2.20 -19.31 1.57
CA ASN A 86 2.96 -19.35 0.32
C ASN A 86 4.47 -19.27 0.54
N GLN A 87 4.92 -19.04 1.77
CA GLN A 87 6.34 -18.96 2.07
C GLN A 87 7.00 -20.36 1.98
N PRO A 88 8.22 -20.45 1.42
CA PRO A 88 8.94 -21.72 1.27
C PRO A 88 9.09 -22.48 2.58
N SER A 89 9.26 -21.79 3.71
CA SER A 89 9.39 -22.36 5.05
C SER A 89 8.19 -23.19 5.47
N ILE A 90 6.98 -22.83 5.06
CA ILE A 90 5.77 -23.58 5.38
C ILE A 90 5.82 -24.99 4.79
N LYS A 91 6.29 -25.11 3.54
CA LYS A 91 6.47 -26.41 2.87
C LYS A 91 7.63 -27.18 3.47
N LEU A 92 8.77 -26.50 3.67
CA LEU A 92 10.00 -27.11 4.21
C LEU A 92 9.79 -27.72 5.59
N TYR A 93 9.12 -27.02 6.49
CA TYR A 93 8.87 -27.47 7.86
C TYR A 93 7.51 -28.16 8.04
N LYS A 94 6.74 -28.39 6.95
CA LYS A 94 5.42 -29.06 6.98
C LYS A 94 4.46 -28.45 8.01
N LEU A 95 4.44 -27.11 8.10
CA LEU A 95 3.70 -26.39 9.14
C LEU A 95 2.18 -26.40 8.91
N ASN A 96 1.71 -26.47 7.66
CA ASN A 96 0.28 -26.50 7.33
C ASN A 96 -0.23 -27.95 7.22
N LYS A 97 -0.26 -28.67 8.33
CA LYS A 97 -0.68 -30.08 8.39
C LYS A 97 -2.16 -30.30 8.01
N LYS A 98 -3.02 -29.30 8.25
CA LYS A 98 -4.46 -29.37 7.99
C LYS A 98 -4.87 -28.84 6.61
N ASN A 99 -3.91 -28.45 5.76
CA ASN A 99 -4.17 -27.81 4.47
C ASN A 99 -5.13 -26.62 4.56
N GLU A 100 -5.01 -25.83 5.61
CA GLU A 100 -5.82 -24.64 5.85
C GLU A 100 -5.62 -23.62 4.73
N LYS A 101 -6.68 -22.86 4.42
CA LYS A 101 -6.68 -21.80 3.42
C LYS A 101 -7.13 -20.49 4.06
N PHE A 102 -6.34 -19.44 3.89
CA PHE A 102 -6.64 -18.10 4.39
C PHE A 102 -6.95 -17.18 3.22
N LYS A 103 -8.23 -17.14 2.82
CA LYS A 103 -8.70 -16.37 1.65
C LYS A 103 -8.33 -14.90 1.73
N SER A 104 -8.56 -14.25 2.88
CA SER A 104 -8.24 -12.82 3.05
C SER A 104 -6.74 -12.54 2.96
N ALA A 105 -5.88 -13.44 3.47
CA ALA A 105 -4.44 -13.30 3.33
C ALA A 105 -4.00 -13.44 1.86
N GLN A 106 -4.62 -14.36 1.11
CA GLN A 106 -4.37 -14.53 -0.31
C GLN A 106 -4.82 -13.29 -1.12
N GLU A 107 -5.99 -12.74 -0.82
CA GLU A 107 -6.45 -11.49 -1.44
C GLU A 107 -5.48 -10.32 -1.19
N ILE A 108 -4.97 -10.19 0.02
CA ILE A 108 -3.96 -9.17 0.34
C ILE A 108 -2.68 -9.39 -0.47
N GLU A 109 -2.22 -10.64 -0.61
CA GLU A 109 -1.05 -10.96 -1.42
C GLU A 109 -1.28 -10.63 -2.89
N ASP A 110 -2.41 -11.03 -3.46
CA ASP A 110 -2.71 -10.87 -4.88
C ASP A 110 -2.90 -9.40 -5.27
N ARG A 111 -3.54 -8.61 -4.40
CA ARG A 111 -4.01 -7.25 -4.68
C ARG A 111 -3.16 -6.16 -4.02
N GLY A 112 -2.48 -6.51 -2.92
CA GLY A 112 -1.91 -5.54 -2.00
C GLY A 112 -0.47 -5.17 -2.30
N PHE A 113 -0.16 -3.90 -2.04
CA PHE A 113 1.20 -3.37 -1.89
C PHE A 113 1.15 -2.16 -0.98
N PHE A 114 2.29 -1.68 -0.51
CA PHE A 114 2.33 -0.42 0.20
C PHE A 114 3.48 0.48 -0.27
N ILE A 115 3.29 1.77 -0.05
CA ILE A 115 4.28 2.82 -0.29
C ILE A 115 4.66 3.42 1.06
N GLY A 116 5.96 3.59 1.32
CA GLY A 116 6.46 4.18 2.55
C GLY A 116 5.96 5.62 2.74
N LEU A 117 5.55 5.96 3.97
CA LEU A 117 5.17 7.33 4.32
C LEU A 117 6.32 8.03 5.03
N PRO A 118 6.79 9.19 4.52
CA PRO A 118 7.88 9.93 5.14
C PRO A 118 7.49 10.47 6.52
N THR A 119 8.50 10.64 7.39
CA THR A 119 8.35 11.23 8.74
C THR A 119 8.20 12.75 8.71
N GLU A 120 8.54 13.38 7.60
CA GLU A 120 8.28 14.80 7.35
C GLU A 120 7.04 14.96 6.46
N LYS A 121 6.44 16.16 6.49
CA LYS A 121 5.31 16.45 5.59
C LYS A 121 5.75 16.39 4.13
N ILE A 122 4.97 15.71 3.31
CA ILE A 122 5.22 15.62 1.88
C ILE A 122 5.08 17.00 1.23
N SER A 123 6.05 17.38 0.40
CA SER A 123 5.94 18.62 -0.39
C SER A 123 4.90 18.49 -1.50
N LEU A 124 4.40 19.63 -1.98
CA LEU A 124 3.38 19.64 -3.04
C LEU A 124 3.86 18.95 -4.32
N ASP A 125 5.13 19.16 -4.71
CA ASP A 125 5.72 18.56 -5.91
C ASP A 125 5.79 17.03 -5.80
N LYS A 126 6.26 16.52 -4.65
CA LYS A 126 6.29 15.07 -4.39
C LYS A 126 4.89 14.48 -4.34
N LEU A 127 3.92 15.19 -3.75
CA LEU A 127 2.53 14.78 -3.70
C LEU A 127 1.95 14.70 -5.12
N ASN A 128 2.15 15.74 -5.95
CA ASN A 128 1.71 15.79 -7.33
C ASN A 128 2.33 14.64 -8.14
N TYR A 129 3.65 14.47 -8.04
CA TYR A 129 4.38 13.41 -8.71
C TYR A 129 3.85 12.01 -8.35
N LEU A 130 3.73 11.73 -7.06
CA LEU A 130 3.25 10.43 -6.57
C LEU A 130 1.83 10.13 -7.07
N THR A 131 0.92 11.08 -6.91
CA THR A 131 -0.48 10.89 -7.31
C THR A 131 -0.65 10.78 -8.83
N ASP A 132 0.11 11.55 -9.62
CA ASP A 132 0.15 11.42 -11.08
C ASP A 132 0.59 10.01 -11.50
N LYS A 133 1.66 9.46 -10.89
CA LYS A 133 2.12 8.12 -11.23
C LYS A 133 1.15 7.03 -10.80
N LEU A 134 0.51 7.16 -9.64
CA LEU A 134 -0.50 6.21 -9.20
C LEU A 134 -1.71 6.17 -10.14
N LEU A 135 -2.18 7.33 -10.61
CA LEU A 135 -3.32 7.42 -11.53
C LEU A 135 -3.02 6.90 -12.95
N LYS A 136 -1.75 6.64 -13.30
CA LYS A 136 -1.39 6.04 -14.59
C LYS A 136 -1.62 4.52 -14.67
N ILE A 137 -2.24 3.90 -13.68
CA ILE A 137 -2.52 2.46 -13.69
C ILE A 137 -3.36 2.02 -14.89
N ASP A 138 -4.26 2.87 -15.39
CA ASP A 138 -5.09 2.58 -16.59
C ASP A 138 -4.26 2.24 -17.84
N LYS A 139 -3.00 2.69 -17.91
CA LYS A 139 -2.10 2.37 -19.01
C LYS A 139 -1.68 0.89 -19.08
N PHE A 140 -2.02 0.11 -18.06
CA PHE A 140 -1.64 -1.30 -17.94
C PHE A 140 -2.82 -2.26 -18.12
N LEU A 141 -4.01 -1.73 -18.38
CA LEU A 141 -5.20 -2.51 -18.72
C LEU A 141 -5.12 -3.00 -20.15
#